data_dc2b9f63167887cf3651382d290947fa
#
_entry.id   dc2b9f63167887cf3651382d290947fa
#
_cell.length_a   1.000
_cell.length_b   1.000
_cell.length_c   1.000
_cell.angle_alpha   90.00
_cell.angle_beta   90.00
_cell.angle_gamma   90.00
#
_symmetry.space_group_name_H-M   'P 1'
#
loop_
_entity.id
_entity.type
_entity.pdbx_description
1 polymer ?
#
loop_
_entity_poly.entity_id
_entity_poly.type
_entity_poly.pdbx_seq_one_letter_code
_entity_poly.pdbx_strand_id
1 'polypeptide(L)'
;MSDITTIARPYAKAIFELALSADQLAEWSQILIELALAVSLPDTVQFINNPAATSDEKIKLLLVVVPQLKKAVDTQFIENLISLLAENGRLLLIPGIAIQYEQLRAEQEKTMIVTVHSFTPLSDVQQQRLIETLTQRLKRQVALEISIDKSLLGGALIQAGDLVIDGSVRGQLLKLASSLAA
;
A
#
# COMPACT_ATOMS: atom_id res chain seq x y z
N MET A 1 -7.93 -0.49 24.42
CA MET A 1 -7.87 0.00 23.03
C MET A 1 -6.72 -0.58 22.20
N SER A 2 -5.59 -1.00 22.81
CA SER A 2 -4.43 -1.59 22.10
C SER A 2 -4.71 -2.94 21.42
N ASP A 3 -5.60 -3.78 21.94
CA ASP A 3 -5.85 -5.11 21.37
C ASP A 3 -6.55 -5.10 20.02
N ILE A 4 -7.56 -4.24 19.84
CA ILE A 4 -8.32 -4.14 18.57
C ILE A 4 -7.39 -3.72 17.43
N THR A 5 -6.54 -2.72 17.67
CA THR A 5 -5.61 -2.19 16.67
C THR A 5 -4.56 -3.25 16.29
N THR A 6 -4.07 -4.01 17.25
CA THR A 6 -3.06 -5.06 17.02
C THR A 6 -3.64 -6.20 16.18
N ILE A 7 -4.89 -6.61 16.45
CA ILE A 7 -5.56 -7.68 15.71
C ILE A 7 -6.01 -7.22 14.31
N ALA A 8 -6.38 -5.95 14.14
CA ALA A 8 -6.79 -5.37 12.86
C ALA A 8 -5.63 -5.20 11.86
N ARG A 9 -4.40 -4.94 12.35
CA ARG A 9 -3.22 -4.63 11.53
C ARG A 9 -2.91 -5.66 10.43
N PRO A 10 -2.88 -7.00 10.68
CA PRO A 10 -2.58 -7.97 9.63
C PRO A 10 -3.62 -7.99 8.51
N TYR A 11 -4.89 -7.78 8.83
CA TYR A 11 -5.97 -7.68 7.84
C TYR A 11 -5.82 -6.41 7.00
N ALA A 12 -5.62 -5.26 7.64
CA ALA A 12 -5.41 -4.00 6.93
C ALA A 12 -4.21 -4.06 6.00
N LYS A 13 -3.10 -4.66 6.43
CA LYS A 13 -1.90 -4.83 5.62
C LYS A 13 -2.14 -5.72 4.40
N ALA A 14 -2.81 -6.86 4.57
CA ALA A 14 -3.13 -7.77 3.49
C ALA A 14 -4.04 -7.12 2.42
N ILE A 15 -5.08 -6.39 2.86
CA ILE A 15 -5.95 -5.63 1.96
C ILE A 15 -5.17 -4.53 1.24
N PHE A 16 -4.30 -3.83 1.95
CA PHE A 16 -3.48 -2.76 1.39
C PHE A 16 -2.52 -3.28 0.30
N GLU A 17 -1.84 -4.40 0.53
CA GLU A 17 -0.95 -5.02 -0.44
C GLU A 17 -1.72 -5.49 -1.69
N LEU A 18 -2.91 -6.07 -1.52
CA LEU A 18 -3.81 -6.43 -2.61
C LEU A 18 -4.23 -5.18 -3.42
N ALA A 19 -4.73 -4.14 -2.75
CA ALA A 19 -5.19 -2.91 -3.35
C ALA A 19 -4.06 -2.17 -4.09
N LEU A 20 -2.85 -2.16 -3.53
CA LEU A 20 -1.66 -1.57 -4.13
C LEU A 20 -1.25 -2.31 -5.41
N SER A 21 -1.30 -3.64 -5.40
CA SER A 21 -0.95 -4.45 -6.57
C SER A 21 -1.93 -4.28 -7.73
N ALA A 22 -3.21 -4.04 -7.41
CA ALA A 22 -4.30 -3.83 -8.36
C ALA A 22 -4.49 -2.36 -8.77
N ASP A 23 -3.75 -1.42 -8.16
CA ASP A 23 -3.91 0.04 -8.32
C ASP A 23 -5.32 0.54 -7.94
N GLN A 24 -5.90 -0.04 -6.88
CA GLN A 24 -7.29 0.16 -6.42
C GLN A 24 -7.35 0.66 -4.97
N LEU A 25 -6.38 1.51 -4.56
CA LEU A 25 -6.30 1.99 -3.18
C LEU A 25 -7.52 2.84 -2.77
N ALA A 26 -8.03 3.67 -3.69
CA ALA A 26 -9.17 4.54 -3.41
C ALA A 26 -10.49 3.75 -3.29
N GLU A 27 -10.66 2.76 -4.15
CA GLU A 27 -11.85 1.90 -4.17
C GLU A 27 -11.96 1.05 -2.90
N TRP A 28 -10.86 0.43 -2.48
CA TRP A 28 -10.81 -0.32 -1.24
C TRP A 28 -11.04 0.55 0.00
N SER A 29 -10.50 1.78 0.00
CA SER A 29 -10.79 2.76 1.05
C SER A 29 -12.30 2.98 1.20
N GLN A 30 -12.98 3.25 0.10
CA GLN A 30 -14.42 3.50 0.11
C GLN A 30 -15.22 2.28 0.58
N ILE A 31 -14.87 1.08 0.12
CA ILE A 31 -15.49 -0.18 0.55
C ILE A 31 -15.34 -0.37 2.07
N LEU A 32 -14.14 -0.17 2.59
CA LEU A 32 -13.87 -0.35 4.02
C LEU A 32 -14.61 0.68 4.88
N ILE A 33 -14.73 1.93 4.42
CA ILE A 33 -15.51 2.98 5.12
C ILE A 33 -16.98 2.61 5.16
N GLU A 34 -17.57 2.18 4.05
CA GLU A 34 -18.99 1.79 3.99
C GLU A 34 -19.28 0.55 4.85
N LEU A 35 -18.40 -0.45 4.81
CA LEU A 35 -18.49 -1.62 5.68
C LEU A 35 -18.36 -1.24 7.17
N ALA A 36 -17.45 -0.31 7.49
CA ALA A 36 -17.26 0.16 8.85
C ALA A 36 -18.50 0.90 9.38
N LEU A 37 -19.12 1.73 8.54
CA LEU A 37 -20.37 2.41 8.87
C LEU A 37 -21.49 1.41 9.11
N ALA A 38 -21.67 0.43 8.21
CA ALA A 38 -22.68 -0.60 8.33
C ALA A 38 -22.54 -1.44 9.61
N VAL A 39 -21.31 -1.85 9.93
CA VAL A 39 -21.00 -2.64 11.13
C VAL A 39 -21.15 -1.82 12.41
N SER A 40 -21.05 -0.49 12.34
CA SER A 40 -21.21 0.39 13.50
C SER A 40 -22.67 0.70 13.87
N LEU A 41 -23.63 0.32 13.03
CA LEU A 41 -25.06 0.52 13.32
C LEU A 41 -25.48 -0.39 14.50
N PRO A 42 -26.27 0.13 15.47
CA PRO A 42 -26.68 -0.63 16.65
C PRO A 42 -27.37 -1.96 16.33
N ASP A 43 -28.26 -1.96 15.34
CA ASP A 43 -28.98 -3.16 14.91
C ASP A 43 -28.04 -4.20 14.30
N THR A 44 -27.07 -3.76 13.51
CA THR A 44 -26.05 -4.64 12.93
C THR A 44 -25.14 -5.23 14.00
N VAL A 45 -24.73 -4.43 14.99
CA VAL A 45 -23.93 -4.91 16.12
C VAL A 45 -24.68 -5.99 16.91
N GLN A 46 -25.97 -5.76 17.19
CA GLN A 46 -26.82 -6.76 17.86
C GLN A 46 -26.95 -8.05 17.06
N PHE A 47 -27.14 -7.94 15.73
CA PHE A 47 -27.23 -9.10 14.85
C PHE A 47 -25.92 -9.87 14.75
N ILE A 48 -24.78 -9.19 14.65
CA ILE A 48 -23.45 -9.83 14.61
C ILE A 48 -23.17 -10.57 15.93
N ASN A 49 -23.57 -9.99 17.06
CA ASN A 49 -23.37 -10.60 18.39
C ASN A 49 -24.41 -11.69 18.72
N ASN A 50 -25.45 -11.86 17.89
CA ASN A 50 -26.44 -12.89 18.12
C ASN A 50 -25.84 -14.29 17.86
N PRO A 51 -25.80 -15.17 18.88
CA PRO A 51 -25.27 -16.52 18.71
C PRO A 51 -26.15 -17.43 17.84
N ALA A 52 -27.43 -17.08 17.65
CA ALA A 52 -28.34 -17.83 16.80
C ALA A 52 -28.16 -17.50 15.30
N ALA A 53 -27.51 -16.36 14.97
CA ALA A 53 -27.26 -15.98 13.59
C ALA A 53 -26.05 -16.74 13.01
N THR A 54 -26.26 -17.39 11.90
CA THR A 54 -25.22 -18.12 11.17
C THR A 54 -24.19 -17.18 10.52
N SER A 55 -22.98 -17.65 10.26
CA SER A 55 -21.97 -16.87 9.54
C SER A 55 -22.47 -16.44 8.17
N ASP A 56 -23.18 -17.32 7.45
CA ASP A 56 -23.75 -17.01 6.13
C ASP A 56 -24.79 -15.88 6.15
N GLU A 57 -25.62 -15.80 7.20
CA GLU A 57 -26.58 -14.71 7.37
C GLU A 57 -25.88 -13.37 7.64
N LYS A 58 -24.82 -13.38 8.44
CA LYS A 58 -23.98 -12.20 8.73
C LYS A 58 -23.27 -11.71 7.48
N ILE A 59 -22.73 -12.63 6.66
CA ILE A 59 -22.10 -12.32 5.39
C ILE A 59 -23.11 -11.68 4.42
N LYS A 60 -24.28 -12.30 4.24
CA LYS A 60 -25.32 -11.80 3.36
C LYS A 60 -25.79 -10.40 3.75
N LEU A 61 -25.94 -10.12 5.05
CA LEU A 61 -26.31 -8.80 5.55
C LEU A 61 -25.29 -7.75 5.11
N LEU A 62 -24.00 -8.01 5.27
CA LEU A 62 -22.95 -7.05 4.92
C LEU A 62 -22.79 -6.89 3.40
N LEU A 63 -22.97 -7.95 2.63
CA LEU A 63 -22.94 -7.90 1.17
C LEU A 63 -24.09 -7.09 0.55
N VAL A 64 -25.22 -6.93 1.24
CA VAL A 64 -26.32 -6.06 0.80
C VAL A 64 -25.93 -4.58 0.86
N VAL A 65 -25.02 -4.21 1.75
CA VAL A 65 -24.56 -2.81 1.92
C VAL A 65 -23.57 -2.39 0.84
N VAL A 66 -22.88 -3.32 0.19
CA VAL A 66 -21.80 -3.08 -0.80
C VAL A 66 -22.23 -3.04 -2.28
N PRO A 67 -23.52 -3.02 -2.68
CA PRO A 67 -23.93 -3.19 -4.10
C PRO A 67 -23.45 -2.07 -5.03
N GLN A 68 -23.21 -0.88 -4.51
CA GLN A 68 -22.85 0.29 -5.34
C GLN A 68 -21.39 0.27 -5.81
N LEU A 69 -20.52 -0.48 -5.12
CA LEU A 69 -19.07 -0.54 -5.35
C LEU A 69 -18.62 -1.74 -6.21
N LYS A 70 -19.54 -2.63 -6.58
CA LYS A 70 -19.29 -3.85 -7.39
C LYS A 70 -18.71 -3.61 -8.79
N LYS A 71 -18.52 -2.36 -9.20
CA LYS A 71 -17.95 -2.04 -10.53
C LYS A 71 -16.44 -1.82 -10.52
N ALA A 72 -15.86 -1.54 -9.36
CA ALA A 72 -14.47 -1.13 -9.26
C ALA A 72 -13.54 -2.23 -8.72
N VAL A 73 -14.03 -3.08 -7.80
CA VAL A 73 -13.28 -4.19 -7.21
C VAL A 73 -14.02 -5.50 -7.44
N ASP A 74 -13.29 -6.57 -7.69
CA ASP A 74 -13.88 -7.90 -7.83
C ASP A 74 -14.60 -8.30 -6.53
N THR A 75 -15.89 -8.56 -6.65
CA THR A 75 -16.79 -8.91 -5.53
C THR A 75 -16.25 -10.12 -4.75
N GLN A 76 -15.53 -11.03 -5.40
CA GLN A 76 -14.96 -12.22 -4.78
C GLN A 76 -13.99 -11.88 -3.65
N PHE A 77 -13.15 -10.85 -3.81
CA PHE A 77 -12.22 -10.44 -2.76
C PHE A 77 -12.93 -9.86 -1.55
N ILE A 78 -14.02 -9.11 -1.77
CA ILE A 78 -14.84 -8.55 -0.70
C ILE A 78 -15.56 -9.66 0.06
N GLU A 79 -16.15 -10.62 -0.66
CA GLU A 79 -16.81 -11.80 -0.08
C GLU A 79 -15.82 -12.63 0.75
N ASN A 80 -14.63 -12.88 0.23
CA ASN A 80 -13.59 -13.61 0.94
C ASN A 80 -13.14 -12.92 2.22
N LEU A 81 -13.00 -11.58 2.19
CA LEU A 81 -12.66 -10.78 3.37
C LEU A 81 -13.75 -10.90 4.46
N ILE A 82 -15.02 -10.69 4.07
CA ILE A 82 -16.15 -10.75 5.00
C ILE A 82 -16.29 -12.16 5.56
N SER A 83 -16.15 -13.21 4.74
CA SER A 83 -16.21 -14.62 5.15
C SER A 83 -15.11 -14.95 6.15
N LEU A 84 -13.88 -14.55 5.86
CA LEU A 84 -12.74 -14.76 6.75
C LEU A 84 -12.95 -14.09 8.13
N LEU A 85 -13.50 -12.88 8.13
CA LEU A 85 -13.80 -12.14 9.37
C LEU A 85 -14.99 -12.76 10.12
N ALA A 86 -16.00 -13.26 9.42
CA ALA A 86 -17.16 -13.91 10.01
C ALA A 86 -16.80 -15.23 10.68
N GLU A 87 -16.04 -16.09 10.01
CA GLU A 87 -15.55 -17.37 10.53
C GLU A 87 -14.71 -17.21 11.81
N ASN A 88 -13.91 -16.13 11.86
CA ASN A 88 -13.09 -15.82 13.02
C ASN A 88 -13.84 -15.02 14.12
N GLY A 89 -15.12 -14.70 13.94
CA GLY A 89 -15.88 -13.85 14.86
C GLY A 89 -15.35 -12.42 14.98
N ARG A 90 -14.72 -11.89 13.91
CA ARG A 90 -13.99 -10.61 13.90
C ARG A 90 -14.64 -9.52 13.06
N LEU A 91 -15.90 -9.64 12.70
CA LEU A 91 -16.62 -8.63 11.88
C LEU A 91 -16.62 -7.25 12.55
N LEU A 92 -16.70 -7.18 13.88
CA LEU A 92 -16.66 -5.92 14.62
C LEU A 92 -15.28 -5.22 14.58
N LEU A 93 -14.24 -5.85 14.02
CA LEU A 93 -12.94 -5.22 13.82
C LEU A 93 -12.88 -4.39 12.52
N ILE A 94 -13.86 -4.46 11.64
CA ILE A 94 -13.87 -3.75 10.35
C ILE A 94 -13.60 -2.24 10.51
N PRO A 95 -14.19 -1.50 11.48
CA PRO A 95 -13.84 -0.10 11.70
C PRO A 95 -12.35 0.11 12.04
N GLY A 96 -11.77 -0.78 12.85
CA GLY A 96 -10.34 -0.75 13.17
C GLY A 96 -9.45 -1.07 11.97
N ILE A 97 -9.89 -1.99 11.11
CA ILE A 97 -9.21 -2.33 9.84
C ILE A 97 -9.24 -1.12 8.90
N ALA A 98 -10.37 -0.44 8.75
CA ALA A 98 -10.50 0.75 7.93
C ALA A 98 -9.55 1.87 8.37
N ILE A 99 -9.46 2.16 9.67
CA ILE A 99 -8.53 3.16 10.23
C ILE A 99 -7.08 2.80 9.91
N GLN A 100 -6.68 1.55 10.11
CA GLN A 100 -5.31 1.09 9.83
C GLN A 100 -4.99 1.13 8.33
N TYR A 101 -5.96 0.79 7.48
CA TYR A 101 -5.83 0.88 6.03
C TYR A 101 -5.60 2.33 5.57
N GLU A 102 -6.38 3.29 6.08
CA GLU A 102 -6.20 4.72 5.76
C GLU A 102 -4.85 5.26 6.23
N GLN A 103 -4.32 4.79 7.34
CA GLN A 103 -2.97 5.14 7.78
C GLN A 103 -1.90 4.64 6.78
N LEU A 104 -2.00 3.39 6.34
CA LEU A 104 -1.09 2.81 5.33
C LEU A 104 -1.20 3.55 3.99
N ARG A 105 -2.43 3.88 3.57
CA ARG A 105 -2.69 4.66 2.36
C ARG A 105 -2.07 6.05 2.45
N ALA A 106 -2.30 6.77 3.55
CA ALA A 106 -1.72 8.10 3.77
C ALA A 106 -0.18 8.07 3.79
N GLU A 107 0.43 7.01 4.33
CA GLU A 107 1.89 6.82 4.26
C GLU A 107 2.37 6.57 2.82
N GLN A 108 1.61 5.81 2.04
CA GLN A 108 1.94 5.53 0.64
C GLN A 108 1.80 6.77 -0.26
N GLU A 109 0.79 7.60 0.00
CA GLU A 109 0.52 8.83 -0.76
C GLU A 109 1.50 9.97 -0.43
N LYS A 110 2.28 9.88 0.65
CA LYS A 110 3.33 10.86 0.97
C LYS A 110 4.39 10.85 -0.13
N THR A 111 4.73 12.04 -0.60
CA THR A 111 5.81 12.22 -1.57
C THR A 111 7.14 11.74 -0.99
N MET A 112 7.79 10.84 -1.70
CA MET A 112 9.11 10.32 -1.33
C MET A 112 10.21 11.21 -1.91
N ILE A 113 11.07 11.73 -1.04
CA ILE A 113 12.26 12.48 -1.47
C ILE A 113 13.31 11.46 -1.91
N VAL A 114 13.77 11.59 -3.15
CA VAL A 114 14.84 10.76 -3.73
C VAL A 114 16.04 11.65 -4.01
N THR A 115 17.15 11.36 -3.34
CA THR A 115 18.42 12.06 -3.56
C THR A 115 19.18 11.43 -4.72
N VAL A 116 19.54 12.25 -5.71
CA VAL A 116 20.32 11.83 -6.89
C VAL A 116 21.65 12.53 -6.90
N HIS A 117 22.72 11.78 -6.66
CA HIS A 117 24.08 12.27 -6.87
C HIS A 117 24.50 11.98 -8.31
N SER A 118 24.73 13.03 -9.10
CA SER A 118 25.07 12.90 -10.52
C SER A 118 26.43 13.55 -10.82
N PHE A 119 27.18 12.96 -11.74
CA PHE A 119 28.45 13.54 -12.20
C PHE A 119 28.25 14.86 -12.95
N THR A 120 27.16 15.00 -13.71
CA THR A 120 26.78 16.19 -14.48
C THR A 120 25.37 16.63 -14.12
N PRO A 121 25.01 17.91 -14.31
CA PRO A 121 23.63 18.35 -14.18
C PRO A 121 22.71 17.53 -15.09
N LEU A 122 21.58 17.11 -14.54
CA LEU A 122 20.55 16.40 -15.29
C LEU A 122 19.67 17.42 -16.04
N SER A 123 19.42 17.18 -17.33
CA SER A 123 18.47 17.97 -18.08
C SER A 123 17.03 17.72 -17.59
N ASP A 124 16.11 18.67 -17.83
CA ASP A 124 14.71 18.56 -17.42
C ASP A 124 14.05 17.28 -17.94
N VAL A 125 14.37 16.89 -19.18
CA VAL A 125 13.88 15.65 -19.80
C VAL A 125 14.38 14.41 -19.04
N GLN A 126 15.63 14.42 -18.58
CA GLN A 126 16.20 13.31 -17.79
C GLN A 126 15.57 13.25 -16.41
N GLN A 127 15.36 14.40 -15.76
CA GLN A 127 14.69 14.47 -14.46
C GLN A 127 13.27 13.93 -14.56
N GLN A 128 12.49 14.36 -15.55
CA GLN A 128 11.12 13.91 -15.75
C GLN A 128 11.04 12.38 -15.97
N ARG A 129 11.90 11.85 -16.84
CA ARG A 129 11.98 10.40 -17.10
C ARG A 129 12.37 9.61 -15.87
N LEU A 130 13.25 10.16 -15.02
CA LEU A 130 13.66 9.53 -13.78
C LEU A 130 12.51 9.52 -12.76
N ILE A 131 11.78 10.64 -12.62
CA ILE A 131 10.57 10.72 -11.78
C ILE A 131 9.55 9.67 -12.20
N GLU A 132 9.21 9.59 -13.49
CA GLU A 132 8.25 8.62 -14.02
C GLU A 132 8.66 7.17 -13.71
N THR A 133 9.92 6.83 -14.00
CA THR A 133 10.45 5.48 -13.77
C THR A 133 10.45 5.11 -12.28
N LEU A 134 10.86 6.05 -11.42
CA LEU A 134 10.90 5.83 -9.97
C LEU A 134 9.48 5.76 -9.38
N THR A 135 8.55 6.60 -9.85
CA THR A 135 7.14 6.57 -9.44
C THR A 135 6.50 5.23 -9.76
N GLN A 136 6.73 4.71 -10.97
CA GLN A 136 6.23 3.38 -11.36
C GLN A 136 6.83 2.26 -10.52
N ARG A 137 8.13 2.32 -10.25
CA ARG A 137 8.84 1.27 -9.51
C ARG A 137 8.53 1.28 -8.01
N LEU A 138 8.43 2.47 -7.41
CA LEU A 138 8.21 2.66 -5.98
C LEU A 138 6.73 2.74 -5.61
N LYS A 139 5.85 2.88 -6.60
CA LYS A 139 4.39 3.06 -6.41
C LYS A 139 4.06 4.24 -5.48
N ARG A 140 4.86 5.32 -5.56
CA ARG A 140 4.76 6.54 -4.74
C ARG A 140 5.08 7.76 -5.59
N GLN A 141 4.53 8.91 -5.19
CA GLN A 141 4.97 10.18 -5.75
C GLN A 141 6.42 10.46 -5.34
N VAL A 142 7.25 10.88 -6.28
CA VAL A 142 8.68 11.11 -6.10
C VAL A 142 9.01 12.58 -6.34
N ALA A 143 9.73 13.18 -5.39
CA ALA A 143 10.41 14.46 -5.56
C ALA A 143 11.93 14.21 -5.63
N LEU A 144 12.62 14.79 -6.62
CA LEU A 144 14.06 14.64 -6.77
C LEU A 144 14.81 15.78 -6.07
N GLU A 145 15.80 15.41 -5.27
CA GLU A 145 16.88 16.30 -4.81
C GLU A 145 18.16 15.93 -5.54
N ILE A 146 18.66 16.83 -6.41
CA ILE A 146 19.81 16.55 -7.27
C ILE A 146 21.03 17.27 -6.71
N SER A 147 22.10 16.53 -6.47
CA SER A 147 23.42 17.06 -6.13
C SER A 147 24.48 16.60 -7.13
N ILE A 148 25.46 17.48 -7.40
CA ILE A 148 26.56 17.16 -8.31
C ILE A 148 27.71 16.58 -7.49
N ASP A 149 28.09 15.33 -7.82
CA ASP A 149 29.23 14.65 -7.21
C ASP A 149 30.22 14.17 -8.29
N LYS A 150 31.32 14.91 -8.43
CA LYS A 150 32.38 14.60 -9.40
C LYS A 150 33.20 13.37 -9.04
N SER A 151 33.08 12.83 -7.83
CA SER A 151 33.80 11.62 -7.40
C SER A 151 33.28 10.35 -8.07
N LEU A 152 32.07 10.38 -8.68
CA LEU A 152 31.44 9.25 -9.37
C LEU A 152 32.12 8.88 -10.70
N LEU A 153 32.95 9.76 -11.27
CA LEU A 153 33.59 9.62 -12.57
C LEU A 153 32.60 9.57 -13.75
N GLY A 154 31.31 9.42 -13.51
CA GLY A 154 30.22 9.33 -14.47
C GLY A 154 29.04 8.56 -13.91
N GLY A 155 27.86 8.73 -14.56
CA GLY A 155 26.61 8.12 -14.13
C GLY A 155 25.97 8.82 -12.93
N ALA A 156 25.15 8.10 -12.17
CA ALA A 156 24.45 8.61 -11.00
C ALA A 156 24.27 7.55 -9.92
N LEU A 157 24.25 8.01 -8.67
CA LEU A 157 23.85 7.25 -7.48
C LEU A 157 22.48 7.77 -7.03
N ILE A 158 21.50 6.90 -6.91
CA ILE A 158 20.13 7.23 -6.54
C ILE A 158 19.83 6.62 -5.18
N GLN A 159 19.40 7.45 -4.24
CA GLN A 159 19.03 7.03 -2.90
C GLN A 159 17.58 7.37 -2.61
N ALA A 160 16.76 6.34 -2.40
CA ALA A 160 15.33 6.44 -2.13
C ALA A 160 15.03 5.78 -0.76
N GLY A 161 15.15 6.54 0.33
CA GLY A 161 15.11 5.98 1.68
C GLY A 161 16.21 4.96 1.90
N ASP A 162 15.84 3.71 2.18
CA ASP A 162 16.79 2.60 2.38
C ASP A 162 17.27 1.95 1.08
N LEU A 163 16.61 2.27 -0.05
CA LEU A 163 16.97 1.73 -1.35
C LEU A 163 18.08 2.59 -1.99
N VAL A 164 19.22 1.95 -2.30
CA VAL A 164 20.33 2.58 -3.03
C VAL A 164 20.50 1.90 -4.37
N ILE A 165 20.45 2.68 -5.46
CA ILE A 165 20.69 2.22 -6.82
C ILE A 165 21.95 2.90 -7.32
N ASP A 166 23.05 2.15 -7.41
CA ASP A 166 24.35 2.63 -7.89
C ASP A 166 24.49 2.34 -9.40
N GLY A 167 24.33 3.39 -10.20
CA GLY A 167 24.57 3.43 -11.64
C GLY A 167 25.86 4.19 -12.01
N SER A 168 26.75 4.45 -11.04
CA SER A 168 28.01 5.16 -11.29
C SER A 168 29.03 4.28 -12.03
N VAL A 169 29.88 4.92 -12.82
CA VAL A 169 31.03 4.26 -13.47
C VAL A 169 31.98 3.67 -12.42
N ARG A 170 32.19 4.38 -11.31
CA ARG A 170 33.00 3.91 -10.18
C ARG A 170 32.46 2.60 -9.60
N GLY A 171 31.14 2.52 -9.35
CA GLY A 171 30.51 1.31 -8.83
C GLY A 171 30.63 0.13 -9.78
N GLN A 172 30.48 0.37 -11.09
CA GLN A 172 30.67 -0.66 -12.11
C GLN A 172 32.12 -1.18 -12.18
N LEU A 173 33.11 -0.29 -12.11
CA LEU A 173 34.52 -0.68 -12.09
C LEU A 173 34.89 -1.49 -10.84
N LEU A 174 34.35 -1.12 -9.67
CA LEU A 174 34.56 -1.89 -8.44
C LEU A 174 33.96 -3.29 -8.52
N LYS A 175 32.78 -3.44 -9.09
CA LYS A 175 32.13 -4.75 -9.33
C LYS A 175 32.95 -5.61 -10.30
N LEU A 176 33.47 -5.03 -11.38
CA LEU A 176 34.35 -5.75 -12.31
C LEU A 176 35.67 -6.17 -11.64
N ALA A 177 36.29 -5.29 -10.87
CA ALA A 177 37.51 -5.61 -10.16
C ALA A 177 37.32 -6.77 -9.17
N SER A 178 36.20 -6.78 -8.42
CA SER A 178 35.88 -7.86 -7.50
C SER A 178 35.60 -9.20 -8.20
N SER A 179 34.97 -9.15 -9.38
CA SER A 179 34.69 -10.39 -10.15
C SER A 179 35.91 -10.95 -10.89
N LEU A 180 36.95 -10.13 -11.11
CA LEU A 180 38.24 -10.58 -11.68
C LEU A 180 39.20 -11.08 -10.61
N ALA A 181 39.00 -10.74 -9.34
CA ALA A 181 39.83 -11.15 -8.22
C ALA A 181 39.33 -12.41 -7.49
N ALA A 182 38.12 -12.91 -7.88
CA ALA A 182 37.52 -14.15 -7.39
C ALA A 182 37.74 -15.31 -8.36
#